data_5818c0efce8223a46e45846775d53be5
#
_entry.id   5818c0efce8223a46e45846775d53be5
#
_cell.length_a   1.000
_cell.length_b   1.000
_cell.length_c   1.000
_cell.angle_alpha   90.00
_cell.angle_beta   90.00
_cell.angle_gamma   90.00
#
_symmetry.space_group_name_H-M   'P 1'
#
loop_
_entity.id
_entity.type
_entity.pdbx_description
1 polymer ?
#
loop_
_entity_poly.entity_id
_entity_poly.type
_entity_poly.pdbx_seq_one_letter_code
_entity_poly.pdbx_strand_id
1 'polypeptide(L)'
;TEKLLISDKLSGADWQKHLGVSESSFVNMSTWGLNVSGQLLSTDESTNRFHAIWKKMLKKSSEGLIRQAVRRAIKMMSEEFVLGRSIEEAIKRGKRFKKQGYTFSFDMLGEAAKTQEDAEIYFKNYAEAIEKLAKHVDSNDHIFQRPGISVKLSALYPRYEFSHQGKAIVELAKSLKQLALRARDLNIALTLDAEESE
;
A
#
# COMPACT_ATOMS: atom_id res chain seq x y z
N THR A 1 -16.72 15.78 0.86
CA THR A 1 -17.41 14.46 0.92
C THR A 1 -18.92 14.63 0.79
N GLU A 2 -19.52 15.48 1.62
CA GLU A 2 -20.97 15.73 1.62
C GLU A 2 -21.47 16.33 0.30
N LYS A 3 -20.75 17.31 -0.28
CA LYS A 3 -21.07 17.89 -1.60
C LYS A 3 -20.98 16.87 -2.73
N LEU A 4 -20.08 15.91 -2.67
CA LEU A 4 -19.91 14.85 -3.68
C LEU A 4 -21.10 13.86 -3.65
N LEU A 5 -21.54 13.47 -2.45
CA LEU A 5 -22.67 12.56 -2.27
C LEU A 5 -24.01 13.18 -2.70
N ILE A 6 -24.18 14.50 -2.46
CA ILE A 6 -25.36 15.24 -2.91
C ILE A 6 -25.34 15.44 -4.43
N SER A 7 -24.18 15.75 -5.01
CA SER A 7 -24.01 15.91 -6.46
C SER A 7 -24.31 14.62 -7.21
N ASP A 8 -23.87 13.46 -6.72
CA ASP A 8 -24.14 12.16 -7.33
C ASP A 8 -25.64 11.80 -7.32
N LYS A 9 -26.36 12.20 -6.27
CA LYS A 9 -27.82 12.01 -6.22
C LYS A 9 -28.55 12.87 -7.25
N LEU A 10 -28.05 14.08 -7.52
CA LEU A 10 -28.57 14.98 -8.54
C LEU A 10 -28.19 14.54 -9.96
N SER A 11 -27.08 13.82 -10.13
CA SER A 11 -26.61 13.30 -11.42
C SER A 11 -27.27 11.98 -11.83
N GLY A 12 -28.11 11.39 -10.99
CA GLY A 12 -28.79 10.12 -11.26
C GLY A 12 -27.88 8.89 -11.19
N ALA A 13 -26.70 9.00 -10.60
CA ALA A 13 -25.81 7.87 -10.39
C ALA A 13 -26.46 6.87 -9.42
N ASP A 14 -26.77 5.69 -9.94
CA ASP A 14 -27.39 4.60 -9.17
C ASP A 14 -26.33 3.59 -8.72
N TRP A 15 -25.75 3.87 -7.57
CA TRP A 15 -24.72 3.00 -6.97
C TRP A 15 -25.22 1.60 -6.63
N GLN A 16 -26.55 1.41 -6.55
CA GLN A 16 -27.14 0.09 -6.27
C GLN A 16 -26.85 -0.91 -7.41
N LYS A 17 -26.78 -0.43 -8.64
CA LYS A 17 -26.47 -1.26 -9.81
C LYS A 17 -25.03 -1.79 -9.83
N HIS A 18 -24.14 -1.17 -9.07
CA HIS A 18 -22.73 -1.51 -9.00
C HIS A 18 -22.36 -2.34 -7.77
N LEU A 19 -23.35 -2.67 -6.91
CA LEU A 19 -23.12 -3.52 -5.74
C LEU A 19 -22.79 -4.95 -6.15
N GLY A 20 -21.60 -5.45 -5.72
CA GLY A 20 -21.23 -6.85 -5.93
C GLY A 20 -20.77 -7.20 -7.35
N VAL A 21 -20.62 -6.21 -8.24
CA VAL A 21 -20.25 -6.45 -9.66
C VAL A 21 -18.75 -6.55 -9.84
N SER A 22 -17.95 -5.96 -8.97
CA SER A 22 -16.49 -5.99 -9.07
C SER A 22 -15.90 -7.30 -8.52
N GLU A 23 -14.85 -7.80 -9.15
CA GLU A 23 -14.03 -8.89 -8.60
C GLU A 23 -13.25 -8.46 -7.34
N SER A 24 -13.02 -7.15 -7.15
CA SER A 24 -12.38 -6.59 -5.96
C SER A 24 -13.38 -6.45 -4.82
N SER A 25 -13.10 -7.14 -3.71
CA SER A 25 -13.87 -7.02 -2.47
C SER A 25 -13.82 -5.60 -1.90
N PHE A 26 -12.73 -4.87 -2.14
CA PHE A 26 -12.56 -3.48 -1.72
C PHE A 26 -13.52 -2.55 -2.47
N VAL A 27 -13.61 -2.68 -3.80
CA VAL A 27 -14.52 -1.88 -4.62
C VAL A 27 -15.97 -2.14 -4.22
N ASN A 28 -16.36 -3.40 -4.04
CA ASN A 28 -17.71 -3.77 -3.60
C ASN A 28 -18.04 -3.20 -2.22
N MET A 29 -17.09 -3.24 -1.27
CA MET A 29 -17.28 -2.69 0.06
C MET A 29 -17.35 -1.16 0.05
N SER A 30 -16.53 -0.50 -0.76
CA SER A 30 -16.56 0.96 -0.93
C SER A 30 -17.86 1.42 -1.55
N THR A 31 -18.36 0.73 -2.58
CA THR A 31 -19.64 0.98 -3.23
C THR A 31 -20.80 0.77 -2.25
N TRP A 32 -20.75 -0.28 -1.43
CA TRP A 32 -21.70 -0.51 -0.36
C TRP A 32 -21.68 0.61 0.70
N GLY A 33 -20.48 1.02 1.13
CA GLY A 33 -20.29 2.10 2.09
C GLY A 33 -20.85 3.44 1.59
N LEU A 34 -20.61 3.77 0.31
CA LEU A 34 -21.17 4.97 -0.34
C LEU A 34 -22.70 4.92 -0.41
N ASN A 35 -23.26 3.76 -0.77
CA ASN A 35 -24.70 3.56 -0.82
C ASN A 35 -25.36 3.75 0.56
N VAL A 36 -24.80 3.12 1.60
CA VAL A 36 -25.28 3.27 2.98
C VAL A 36 -25.16 4.71 3.46
N SER A 37 -24.03 5.39 3.17
CA SER A 37 -23.83 6.79 3.53
C SER A 37 -24.80 7.71 2.80
N GLY A 38 -25.06 7.45 1.51
CA GLY A 38 -26.04 8.19 0.72
C GLY A 38 -27.47 8.03 1.26
N GLN A 39 -27.84 6.82 1.70
CA GLN A 39 -29.14 6.57 2.34
C GLN A 39 -29.28 7.24 3.70
N LEU A 40 -28.18 7.33 4.48
CA LEU A 40 -28.17 8.00 5.80
C LEU A 40 -28.33 9.52 5.68
N LEU A 41 -27.89 10.11 4.57
CA LEU A 41 -27.98 11.56 4.30
C LEU A 41 -29.31 11.94 3.62
N SER A 42 -30.11 10.97 3.18
CA SER A 42 -31.42 11.23 2.61
C SER A 42 -32.47 11.48 3.70
N THR A 43 -33.21 12.57 3.56
CA THR A 43 -34.22 13.05 4.50
C THR A 43 -35.58 12.31 4.40
N ASP A 44 -35.61 11.12 3.80
CA ASP A 44 -36.87 10.38 3.58
C ASP A 44 -37.32 9.62 4.84
N GLU A 45 -38.64 9.58 5.11
CA GLU A 45 -39.22 8.96 6.31
C GLU A 45 -38.90 7.46 6.47
N SER A 46 -38.60 6.76 5.39
CA SER A 46 -38.16 5.36 5.43
C SER A 46 -36.78 5.19 6.13
N THR A 47 -35.99 6.25 6.16
CA THR A 47 -34.63 6.28 6.75
C THR A 47 -34.67 6.28 8.28
N ASN A 48 -35.75 6.76 8.89
CA ASN A 48 -35.90 6.79 10.36
C ASN A 48 -35.94 5.38 10.98
N ARG A 49 -36.50 4.39 10.28
CA ARG A 49 -36.50 2.99 10.75
C ARG A 49 -35.11 2.37 10.70
N PHE A 50 -34.33 2.63 9.64
CA PHE A 50 -32.94 2.18 9.53
C PHE A 50 -32.05 2.85 10.58
N HIS A 51 -32.21 4.15 10.81
CA HIS A 51 -31.51 4.88 11.87
C HIS A 51 -31.79 4.30 13.27
N ALA A 52 -33.03 3.95 13.55
CA ALA A 52 -33.42 3.35 14.83
C ALA A 52 -32.82 1.94 14.98
N ILE A 53 -32.81 1.12 13.92
CA ILE A 53 -32.23 -0.22 13.92
C ILE A 53 -30.71 -0.13 14.09
N TRP A 54 -30.02 0.75 13.36
CA TRP A 54 -28.57 0.99 13.47
C TRP A 54 -28.19 1.50 14.86
N LYS A 55 -28.93 2.46 15.39
CA LYS A 55 -28.71 3.00 16.75
C LYS A 55 -28.91 1.93 17.83
N LYS A 56 -29.85 1.01 17.61
CA LYS A 56 -30.10 -0.14 18.51
C LYS A 56 -29.03 -1.22 18.36
N MET A 57 -28.52 -1.48 17.14
CA MET A 57 -27.38 -2.38 16.90
C MET A 57 -26.09 -1.81 17.48
N LEU A 58 -25.79 -0.53 17.28
CA LEU A 58 -24.61 0.12 17.85
C LEU A 58 -24.63 0.14 19.38
N LYS A 59 -25.80 0.37 20.01
CA LYS A 59 -25.94 0.30 21.48
C LYS A 59 -25.78 -1.13 22.03
N LYS A 60 -26.09 -2.15 21.25
CA LYS A 60 -26.05 -3.56 21.65
C LYS A 60 -24.77 -4.28 21.22
N SER A 61 -24.01 -3.67 20.30
CA SER A 61 -22.74 -4.24 19.83
C SER A 61 -21.66 -3.99 20.88
N SER A 62 -21.10 -5.05 21.41
CA SER A 62 -19.95 -4.94 22.30
C SER A 62 -18.82 -4.23 21.56
N GLU A 63 -18.05 -3.38 22.25
CA GLU A 63 -16.85 -2.70 21.71
C GLU A 63 -15.94 -3.65 20.94
N GLY A 64 -15.87 -4.92 21.36
CA GLY A 64 -15.12 -5.98 20.68
C GLY A 64 -15.57 -6.25 19.24
N LEU A 65 -16.87 -6.22 18.98
CA LEU A 65 -17.43 -6.48 17.65
C LEU A 65 -17.13 -5.34 16.67
N ILE A 66 -17.25 -4.10 17.14
CA ILE A 66 -16.91 -2.91 16.35
C ILE A 66 -15.42 -2.90 16.04
N ARG A 67 -14.58 -3.18 17.03
CA ARG A 67 -13.11 -3.26 16.87
C ARG A 67 -12.72 -4.36 15.86
N GLN A 68 -13.39 -5.49 15.90
CA GLN A 68 -13.14 -6.59 14.95
C GLN A 68 -13.57 -6.21 13.53
N ALA A 69 -14.71 -5.55 13.35
CA ALA A 69 -15.19 -5.07 12.05
C ALA A 69 -14.21 -4.03 11.46
N VAL A 70 -13.78 -3.06 12.26
CA VAL A 70 -12.79 -2.05 11.84
C VAL A 70 -11.46 -2.68 11.46
N ARG A 71 -10.94 -3.62 12.27
CA ARG A 71 -9.71 -4.35 11.91
C ARG A 71 -9.84 -5.11 10.60
N ARG A 72 -11.00 -5.70 10.36
CA ARG A 72 -11.26 -6.44 9.12
C ARG A 72 -11.32 -5.52 7.90
N ALA A 73 -11.97 -4.36 8.05
CA ALA A 73 -12.02 -3.33 7.02
C ALA A 73 -10.61 -2.79 6.70
N ILE A 74 -9.82 -2.42 7.71
CA ILE A 74 -8.43 -1.97 7.54
C ILE A 74 -7.60 -3.05 6.83
N LYS A 75 -7.76 -4.33 7.23
CA LYS A 75 -7.04 -5.43 6.59
C LYS A 75 -7.40 -5.55 5.11
N MET A 76 -8.68 -5.49 4.76
CA MET A 76 -9.13 -5.58 3.36
C MET A 76 -8.59 -4.40 2.53
N MET A 77 -8.63 -3.18 3.09
CA MET A 77 -8.04 -2.00 2.43
C MET A 77 -6.53 -2.15 2.24
N SER A 78 -5.82 -2.61 3.27
CA SER A 78 -4.37 -2.81 3.20
C SER A 78 -3.98 -3.85 2.15
N GLU A 79 -4.76 -4.91 1.99
CA GLU A 79 -4.49 -5.98 1.02
C GLU A 79 -4.61 -5.52 -0.44
N GLU A 80 -5.30 -4.42 -0.70
CA GLU A 80 -5.40 -3.82 -2.04
C GLU A 80 -4.16 -2.99 -2.40
N PHE A 81 -3.52 -2.37 -1.41
CA PHE A 81 -2.37 -1.47 -1.61
C PHE A 81 -1.03 -2.09 -1.22
N VAL A 82 -1.04 -3.10 -0.36
CA VAL A 82 0.17 -3.74 0.18
C VAL A 82 0.20 -5.22 -0.18
N LEU A 83 1.14 -5.60 -1.02
CA LEU A 83 1.25 -6.98 -1.49
C LEU A 83 1.60 -7.96 -0.37
N GLY A 84 2.32 -7.53 0.66
CA GLY A 84 2.65 -8.35 1.82
C GLY A 84 3.28 -7.54 2.96
N ARG A 85 3.22 -8.06 4.18
CA ARG A 85 3.84 -7.44 5.36
C ARG A 85 5.33 -7.76 5.50
N SER A 86 5.80 -8.70 4.72
CA SER A 86 7.22 -9.03 4.57
C SER A 86 7.52 -9.37 3.11
N ILE A 87 8.80 -9.34 2.74
CA ILE A 87 9.22 -9.69 1.39
C ILE A 87 8.82 -11.13 1.02
N GLU A 88 8.86 -12.06 1.98
CA GLU A 88 8.46 -13.46 1.77
C GLU A 88 6.96 -13.58 1.51
N GLU A 89 6.14 -12.84 2.25
CA GLU A 89 4.68 -12.81 2.03
C GLU A 89 4.37 -12.19 0.67
N ALA A 90 5.04 -11.09 0.31
CA ALA A 90 4.89 -10.43 -0.97
C ALA A 90 5.26 -11.35 -2.14
N ILE A 91 6.39 -12.04 -2.07
CA ILE A 91 6.82 -13.04 -3.06
C ILE A 91 5.77 -14.15 -3.19
N LYS A 92 5.30 -14.70 -2.06
CA LYS A 92 4.29 -15.76 -2.04
C LYS A 92 3.00 -15.32 -2.73
N ARG A 93 2.51 -14.12 -2.41
CA ARG A 93 1.29 -13.55 -3.02
C ARG A 93 1.51 -13.20 -4.49
N GLY A 94 2.68 -12.71 -4.85
CA GLY A 94 3.08 -12.37 -6.21
C GLY A 94 3.08 -13.56 -7.19
N LYS A 95 3.24 -14.80 -6.70
CA LYS A 95 3.28 -16.00 -7.55
C LYS A 95 2.06 -16.14 -8.48
N ARG A 96 0.86 -15.75 -8.02
CA ARG A 96 -0.36 -15.80 -8.83
C ARG A 96 -0.30 -14.84 -10.03
N PHE A 97 0.26 -13.65 -9.82
CA PHE A 97 0.43 -12.65 -10.86
C PHE A 97 1.58 -12.99 -11.81
N LYS A 98 2.69 -13.57 -11.29
CA LYS A 98 3.79 -14.07 -12.14
C LYS A 98 3.29 -15.11 -13.15
N LYS A 99 2.34 -15.97 -12.79
CA LYS A 99 1.69 -16.92 -13.72
C LYS A 99 0.87 -16.22 -14.83
N GLN A 100 0.47 -14.99 -14.60
CA GLN A 100 -0.25 -14.15 -15.59
C GLN A 100 0.71 -13.26 -16.40
N GLY A 101 2.03 -13.41 -16.23
CA GLY A 101 3.05 -12.66 -16.97
C GLY A 101 3.51 -11.37 -16.29
N TYR A 102 3.06 -11.07 -15.07
CA TYR A 102 3.52 -9.88 -14.34
C TYR A 102 4.92 -10.08 -13.79
N THR A 103 5.72 -9.02 -13.83
CA THR A 103 7.00 -8.89 -13.15
C THR A 103 6.87 -7.88 -12.01
N PHE A 104 7.79 -7.89 -11.04
CA PHE A 104 7.70 -7.07 -9.84
C PHE A 104 8.99 -6.31 -9.58
N SER A 105 8.85 -5.03 -9.26
CA SER A 105 9.81 -4.29 -8.46
C SER A 105 9.20 -4.12 -7.07
N PHE A 106 9.87 -4.65 -6.05
CA PHE A 106 9.38 -4.60 -4.68
C PHE A 106 9.77 -3.28 -4.06
N ASP A 107 8.78 -2.52 -3.63
CA ASP A 107 8.93 -1.29 -2.87
C ASP A 107 8.63 -1.58 -1.39
N MET A 108 9.57 -1.26 -0.52
CA MET A 108 9.41 -1.46 0.91
C MET A 108 8.87 -0.19 1.56
N LEU A 109 7.85 -0.36 2.41
CA LEU A 109 7.37 0.73 3.24
C LEU A 109 8.46 1.13 4.24
N GLY A 110 8.76 2.40 4.29
CA GLY A 110 9.77 3.02 5.13
C GLY A 110 10.57 4.05 4.34
N GLU A 111 10.36 5.31 4.68
CA GLU A 111 10.96 6.47 4.02
C GLU A 111 11.19 7.57 5.05
N ALA A 112 11.85 8.65 4.66
CA ALA A 112 12.10 9.81 5.49
C ALA A 112 12.75 9.46 6.84
N ALA A 113 13.91 8.81 6.81
CA ALA A 113 14.71 8.52 8.01
C ALA A 113 14.94 9.82 8.80
N LYS A 114 14.58 9.84 10.07
CA LYS A 114 14.71 11.02 10.93
C LYS A 114 16.06 11.04 11.67
N THR A 115 16.60 9.87 11.91
CA THR A 115 17.86 9.68 12.63
C THR A 115 18.83 8.81 11.81
N GLN A 116 20.09 8.85 12.16
CA GLN A 116 21.08 7.96 11.56
C GLN A 116 20.76 6.48 11.85
N GLU A 117 20.20 6.18 13.01
CA GLU A 117 19.77 4.84 13.38
C GLU A 117 18.62 4.35 12.48
N ASP A 118 17.64 5.21 12.17
CA ASP A 118 16.58 4.88 11.21
C ASP A 118 17.17 4.53 9.84
N ALA A 119 18.09 5.34 9.34
CA ALA A 119 18.73 5.12 8.05
C ALA A 119 19.51 3.79 8.01
N GLU A 120 20.21 3.44 9.09
CA GLU A 120 20.91 2.16 9.22
C GLU A 120 19.95 0.96 9.24
N ILE A 121 18.82 1.09 9.93
CA ILE A 121 17.76 0.07 9.95
C ILE A 121 17.20 -0.13 8.53
N TYR A 122 16.86 0.96 7.84
CA TYR A 122 16.33 0.87 6.48
C TYR A 122 17.37 0.30 5.50
N PHE A 123 18.62 0.75 5.58
CA PHE A 123 19.70 0.19 4.77
C PHE A 123 19.81 -1.34 4.95
N LYS A 124 19.80 -1.81 6.21
CA LYS A 124 19.84 -3.24 6.53
C LYS A 124 18.65 -3.98 5.96
N ASN A 125 17.44 -3.40 6.09
CA ASN A 125 16.23 -3.98 5.54
C ASN A 125 16.30 -4.13 4.02
N TYR A 126 16.81 -3.12 3.29
CA TYR A 126 17.06 -3.22 1.85
C TYR A 126 18.06 -4.30 1.50
N ALA A 127 19.18 -4.37 2.22
CA ALA A 127 20.20 -5.39 2.00
C ALA A 127 19.63 -6.81 2.20
N GLU A 128 18.90 -7.04 3.28
CA GLU A 128 18.23 -8.32 3.55
C GLU A 128 17.16 -8.66 2.49
N ALA A 129 16.39 -7.66 2.03
CA ALA A 129 15.40 -7.85 0.99
C ALA A 129 16.04 -8.31 -0.34
N ILE A 130 17.15 -7.69 -0.74
CA ILE A 130 17.92 -8.09 -1.93
C ILE A 130 18.36 -9.56 -1.81
N GLU A 131 18.89 -9.98 -0.66
CA GLU A 131 19.29 -11.37 -0.43
C GLU A 131 18.15 -12.36 -0.47
N LYS A 132 16.97 -11.96 0.06
CA LYS A 132 15.77 -12.79 0.01
C LYS A 132 15.22 -12.90 -1.40
N LEU A 133 15.21 -11.81 -2.16
CA LEU A 133 14.79 -11.82 -3.56
C LEU A 133 15.69 -12.69 -4.43
N ALA A 134 17.00 -12.67 -4.18
CA ALA A 134 17.99 -13.48 -4.91
C ALA A 134 17.70 -14.99 -4.86
N LYS A 135 17.11 -15.48 -3.77
CA LYS A 135 16.69 -16.90 -3.65
C LYS A 135 15.55 -17.29 -4.61
N HIS A 136 14.92 -16.32 -5.26
CA HIS A 136 13.81 -16.51 -6.17
C HIS A 136 14.13 -16.09 -7.61
N VAL A 137 15.40 -15.80 -7.91
CA VAL A 137 15.89 -15.55 -9.26
C VAL A 137 16.05 -16.87 -9.97
N ASP A 138 15.44 -17.01 -11.15
CA ASP A 138 15.81 -18.07 -12.08
C ASP A 138 16.98 -17.58 -12.95
N SER A 139 18.05 -18.35 -13.03
CA SER A 139 19.22 -18.01 -13.84
C SER A 139 18.90 -17.88 -15.34
N ASN A 140 17.85 -18.54 -15.80
CA ASN A 140 17.38 -18.49 -17.20
C ASN A 140 16.49 -17.28 -17.49
N ASP A 141 15.96 -16.61 -16.44
CA ASP A 141 15.13 -15.41 -16.63
C ASP A 141 15.98 -14.25 -17.16
N HIS A 142 15.48 -13.53 -18.16
CA HIS A 142 16.05 -12.25 -18.54
C HIS A 142 15.95 -11.25 -17.40
N ILE A 143 16.88 -10.28 -17.29
CA ILE A 143 16.97 -9.33 -16.17
C ILE A 143 15.62 -8.62 -15.90
N PHE A 144 14.84 -8.30 -16.93
CA PHE A 144 13.52 -7.67 -16.79
C PHE A 144 12.42 -8.62 -16.32
N GLN A 145 12.66 -9.92 -16.28
CA GLN A 145 11.73 -10.93 -15.77
C GLN A 145 12.05 -11.30 -14.32
N ARG A 146 13.22 -10.89 -13.84
CA ARG A 146 13.67 -11.12 -12.46
C ARG A 146 12.98 -10.15 -11.50
N PRO A 147 12.84 -10.55 -10.23
CA PRO A 147 12.37 -9.62 -9.22
C PRO A 147 13.37 -8.47 -9.04
N GLY A 148 12.87 -7.25 -8.92
CA GLY A 148 13.64 -6.06 -8.62
C GLY A 148 13.28 -5.47 -7.27
N ILE A 149 14.06 -4.48 -6.84
CA ILE A 149 13.79 -3.69 -5.65
C ILE A 149 13.80 -2.20 -6.00
N SER A 150 12.85 -1.45 -5.46
CA SER A 150 12.82 0.00 -5.52
C SER A 150 13.35 0.57 -4.21
N VAL A 151 14.26 1.54 -4.28
CA VAL A 151 14.96 2.13 -3.14
C VAL A 151 14.64 3.60 -3.05
N LYS A 152 14.18 4.04 -1.88
CA LYS A 152 13.92 5.43 -1.56
C LYS A 152 15.17 6.07 -0.95
N LEU A 153 15.61 7.18 -1.51
CA LEU A 153 16.81 7.87 -1.02
C LEU A 153 16.61 8.46 0.37
N SER A 154 15.41 8.96 0.65
CA SER A 154 15.05 9.50 1.97
C SER A 154 15.11 8.47 3.11
N ALA A 155 15.03 7.17 2.78
CA ALA A 155 15.22 6.09 3.74
C ALA A 155 16.70 5.86 4.11
N LEU A 156 17.65 6.25 3.25
CA LEU A 156 19.06 5.94 3.41
C LEU A 156 19.88 7.03 4.09
N TYR A 157 19.29 8.21 4.29
CA TYR A 157 19.98 9.33 4.93
C TYR A 157 18.98 10.21 5.69
N PRO A 158 19.26 10.52 6.97
CA PRO A 158 18.44 11.44 7.73
C PRO A 158 18.60 12.86 7.17
N ARG A 159 17.52 13.66 7.23
CA ARG A 159 17.52 15.04 6.70
C ARG A 159 17.80 15.09 5.18
N TYR A 160 17.10 14.26 4.45
CA TYR A 160 17.03 14.32 2.99
C TYR A 160 16.30 15.60 2.57
N GLU A 161 17.02 16.71 2.63
CA GLU A 161 16.53 18.08 2.44
C GLU A 161 17.51 18.85 1.56
N PHE A 162 17.01 19.74 0.73
CA PHE A 162 17.83 20.58 -0.15
C PHE A 162 18.91 21.36 0.62
N SER A 163 18.58 21.90 1.80
CA SER A 163 19.51 22.63 2.66
C SER A 163 20.75 21.81 3.10
N HIS A 164 20.68 20.49 3.04
CA HIS A 164 21.74 19.56 3.44
C HIS A 164 22.36 18.80 2.27
N GLN A 165 22.02 19.14 1.02
CA GLN A 165 22.39 18.40 -0.19
C GLN A 165 23.90 18.04 -0.27
N GLY A 166 24.81 18.94 0.09
CA GLY A 166 26.24 18.69 -0.02
C GLY A 166 26.74 17.50 0.79
N LYS A 167 26.20 17.28 2.00
CA LYS A 167 26.51 16.11 2.82
C LYS A 167 25.64 14.90 2.41
N ALA A 168 24.37 15.14 2.15
CA ALA A 168 23.44 14.09 1.78
C ALA A 168 23.91 13.35 0.52
N ILE A 169 24.31 14.04 -0.54
CA ILE A 169 24.79 13.40 -1.78
C ILE A 169 25.96 12.45 -1.52
N VAL A 170 26.94 12.87 -0.73
CA VAL A 170 28.12 12.05 -0.46
C VAL A 170 27.77 10.77 0.32
N GLU A 171 26.96 10.89 1.36
CA GLU A 171 26.59 9.74 2.20
C GLU A 171 25.61 8.82 1.47
N LEU A 172 24.63 9.38 0.76
CA LEU A 172 23.70 8.61 -0.08
C LEU A 172 24.44 7.83 -1.17
N ALA A 173 25.42 8.47 -1.84
CA ALA A 173 26.22 7.78 -2.87
C ALA A 173 26.96 6.56 -2.32
N LYS A 174 27.45 6.62 -1.08
CA LYS A 174 28.11 5.48 -0.41
C LYS A 174 27.12 4.35 -0.14
N SER A 175 25.99 4.67 0.52
CA SER A 175 24.98 3.69 0.88
C SER A 175 24.35 3.05 -0.36
N LEU A 176 23.97 3.86 -1.34
CA LEU A 176 23.39 3.39 -2.59
C LEU A 176 24.37 2.52 -3.38
N LYS A 177 25.65 2.91 -3.47
CA LYS A 177 26.69 2.10 -4.12
C LYS A 177 26.79 0.70 -3.51
N GLN A 178 26.73 0.59 -2.19
CA GLN A 178 26.78 -0.71 -1.51
C GLN A 178 25.58 -1.59 -1.87
N LEU A 179 24.35 -1.03 -1.84
CA LEU A 179 23.15 -1.75 -2.24
C LEU A 179 23.19 -2.13 -3.72
N ALA A 180 23.61 -1.22 -4.60
CA ALA A 180 23.71 -1.47 -6.04
C ALA A 180 24.71 -2.57 -6.38
N LEU A 181 25.88 -2.58 -5.73
CA LEU A 181 26.86 -3.65 -5.90
C LEU A 181 26.31 -4.99 -5.43
N ARG A 182 25.64 -5.02 -4.27
CA ARG A 182 25.01 -6.24 -3.75
C ARG A 182 23.90 -6.74 -4.69
N ALA A 183 23.05 -5.85 -5.18
CA ALA A 183 22.00 -6.19 -6.12
C ALA A 183 22.57 -6.75 -7.45
N ARG A 184 23.61 -6.10 -7.98
CA ARG A 184 24.34 -6.56 -9.17
C ARG A 184 24.90 -7.97 -8.97
N ASP A 185 25.60 -8.21 -7.89
CA ASP A 185 26.28 -9.48 -7.63
C ASP A 185 25.29 -10.63 -7.42
N LEU A 186 24.06 -10.30 -6.99
CA LEU A 186 22.93 -11.22 -6.82
C LEU A 186 21.95 -11.24 -8.01
N ASN A 187 22.25 -10.51 -9.08
CA ASN A 187 21.39 -10.39 -10.27
C ASN A 187 19.96 -9.89 -10.00
N ILE A 188 19.83 -8.96 -9.05
CA ILE A 188 18.58 -8.26 -8.73
C ILE A 188 18.59 -6.90 -9.41
N ALA A 189 17.48 -6.56 -10.11
CA ALA A 189 17.30 -5.21 -10.63
C ALA A 189 17.07 -4.24 -9.47
N LEU A 190 17.75 -3.09 -9.49
CA LEU A 190 17.57 -2.02 -8.52
C LEU A 190 17.15 -0.76 -9.25
N THR A 191 16.05 -0.17 -8.80
CA THR A 191 15.55 1.13 -9.25
C THR A 191 15.61 2.13 -8.10
N LEU A 192 15.75 3.40 -8.44
CA LEU A 192 15.55 4.50 -7.48
C LEU A 192 14.14 5.00 -7.63
N ASP A 193 13.43 5.08 -6.52
CA ASP A 193 12.12 5.67 -6.48
C ASP A 193 12.25 7.20 -6.51
N ALA A 194 11.40 7.86 -7.30
CA ALA A 194 11.32 9.31 -7.32
C ALA A 194 10.51 9.75 -6.10
N GLU A 195 11.09 10.68 -5.36
CA GLU A 195 10.46 11.23 -4.16
C GLU A 195 10.21 12.72 -4.33
N GLU A 196 10.55 13.51 -3.34
CA GLU A 196 10.27 14.96 -3.28
C GLU A 196 10.72 15.71 -4.54
N SER A 197 9.94 16.71 -4.93
CA SER A 197 10.22 17.56 -6.10
C SER A 197 11.17 18.71 -5.81
N GLU A 198 11.61 18.90 -4.57
CA GLU A 198 12.46 20.02 -4.11
C GLU A 198 13.94 19.67 -4.10
#